data_69f9bb594b0fa3866e1a59dc72115180
#
_entry.id   69f9bb594b0fa3866e1a59dc72115180
#
_cell.length_a   1.000
_cell.length_b   1.000
_cell.length_c   1.000
_cell.angle_alpha   90.00
_cell.angle_beta   90.00
_cell.angle_gamma   90.00
#
_symmetry.space_group_name_H-M   'P 1'
#
loop_
_entity.id
_entity.type
_entity.pdbx_description
1 polymer ?
#
loop_
_entity_poly.entity_id
_entity_poly.type
_entity_poly.pdbx_seq_one_letter_code
_entity_poly.pdbx_strand_id
1 'polypeptide(L)'
;MTEEERSNYQVLLELCAAFNAHDLDRIMAHFDDDSSLDMPRGDKPWGTRFLGRDAVRNGLALRFETTPDVHYGQDRHWVAGSMGVSEWLLTGTTRDGNKLEVRGCDHYEFRSGKVIRKDSYWKIVAP
;
A
#
# COMPACT_ATOMS: atom_id res chain seq x y z
N MET A 1 0.87 -14.50 18.51
CA MET A 1 0.64 -14.64 17.05
C MET A 1 0.98 -16.03 16.59
N THR A 2 0.20 -16.56 15.67
CA THR A 2 0.53 -17.81 14.97
C THR A 2 1.76 -17.58 14.08
N GLU A 3 2.30 -18.68 13.55
CA GLU A 3 3.41 -18.61 12.59
C GLU A 3 3.01 -17.86 11.32
N GLU A 4 1.79 -18.11 10.82
CA GLU A 4 1.24 -17.37 9.68
C GLU A 4 1.16 -15.87 9.96
N GLU A 5 0.65 -15.50 11.12
CA GLU A 5 0.54 -14.09 11.51
C GLU A 5 1.91 -13.42 11.62
N ARG A 6 2.89 -14.11 12.22
CA ARG A 6 4.26 -13.57 12.29
C ARG A 6 4.85 -13.35 10.91
N SER A 7 4.65 -14.31 10.01
CA SER A 7 5.12 -14.20 8.63
C SER A 7 4.46 -13.02 7.92
N ASN A 8 3.15 -12.89 8.02
CA ASN A 8 2.40 -11.79 7.40
C ASN A 8 2.80 -10.45 8.00
N TYR A 9 3.03 -10.40 9.31
CA TYR A 9 3.51 -9.16 9.96
C TYR A 9 4.86 -8.73 9.40
N GLN A 10 5.79 -9.66 9.21
CA GLN A 10 7.09 -9.35 8.61
C GLN A 10 6.95 -8.82 7.19
N VAL A 11 6.00 -9.35 6.41
CA VAL A 11 5.72 -8.82 5.07
C VAL A 11 5.24 -7.37 5.14
N LEU A 12 4.39 -7.02 6.11
CA LEU A 12 3.93 -5.63 6.29
C LEU A 12 5.11 -4.69 6.57
N LEU A 13 6.01 -5.09 7.46
CA LEU A 13 7.21 -4.30 7.76
C LEU A 13 8.09 -4.14 6.53
N GLU A 14 8.33 -5.22 5.80
CA GLU A 14 9.16 -5.22 4.60
C GLU A 14 8.53 -4.38 3.48
N LEU A 15 7.21 -4.45 3.32
CA LEU A 15 6.50 -3.62 2.35
C LEU A 15 6.65 -2.14 2.66
N CYS A 16 6.49 -1.74 3.92
CA CYS A 16 6.66 -0.34 4.31
C CYS A 16 8.08 0.14 3.99
N ALA A 17 9.09 -0.66 4.31
CA ALA A 17 10.48 -0.35 3.98
C ALA A 17 10.69 -0.24 2.47
N ALA A 18 10.11 -1.15 1.69
CA ALA A 18 10.23 -1.16 0.24
C ALA A 18 9.53 0.04 -0.41
N PHE A 19 8.36 0.43 0.11
CA PHE A 19 7.68 1.65 -0.34
C PHE A 19 8.53 2.89 -0.07
N ASN A 20 9.12 3.00 1.11
CA ASN A 20 9.98 4.13 1.45
C ASN A 20 11.29 4.14 0.66
N ALA A 21 11.76 2.97 0.23
CA ALA A 21 12.91 2.88 -0.68
C ALA A 21 12.53 3.16 -2.14
N HIS A 22 11.24 3.31 -2.45
CA HIS A 22 10.73 3.49 -3.81
C HIS A 22 11.16 2.34 -4.73
N ASP A 23 11.20 1.13 -4.20
CA ASP A 23 11.71 -0.05 -4.90
C ASP A 23 10.56 -0.95 -5.31
N LEU A 24 10.06 -0.75 -6.53
CA LEU A 24 8.92 -1.51 -7.06
C LEU A 24 9.20 -3.02 -7.14
N ASP A 25 10.41 -3.42 -7.46
CA ASP A 25 10.74 -4.84 -7.54
C ASP A 25 10.63 -5.50 -6.16
N ARG A 26 11.14 -4.84 -5.12
CA ARG A 26 11.00 -5.32 -3.74
C ARG A 26 9.54 -5.39 -3.32
N ILE A 27 8.74 -4.37 -3.67
CA ILE A 27 7.31 -4.35 -3.36
C ILE A 27 6.62 -5.54 -4.04
N MET A 28 6.82 -5.68 -5.33
CA MET A 28 6.11 -6.69 -6.12
C MET A 28 6.52 -8.12 -5.80
N ALA A 29 7.70 -8.33 -5.20
CA ALA A 29 8.11 -9.65 -4.74
C ALA A 29 7.14 -10.24 -3.70
N HIS A 30 6.37 -9.40 -3.01
CA HIS A 30 5.41 -9.82 -2.00
C HIS A 30 3.98 -9.99 -2.54
N PHE A 31 3.74 -9.70 -3.83
CA PHE A 31 2.40 -9.75 -4.41
C PHE A 31 2.19 -11.02 -5.22
N ASP A 32 1.00 -11.61 -5.06
CA ASP A 32 0.57 -12.79 -5.82
C ASP A 32 0.23 -12.40 -7.26
N ASP A 33 0.29 -13.38 -8.17
CA ASP A 33 -0.07 -13.16 -9.57
C ASP A 33 -1.53 -12.72 -9.71
N ASP A 34 -2.41 -13.19 -8.83
CA ASP A 34 -3.84 -12.86 -8.83
C ASP A 34 -4.18 -11.67 -7.93
N SER A 35 -3.19 -10.86 -7.59
CA SER A 35 -3.39 -9.74 -6.67
C SER A 35 -4.27 -8.64 -7.25
N SER A 36 -4.85 -7.84 -6.37
CA SER A 36 -5.61 -6.65 -6.71
C SER A 36 -5.16 -5.46 -5.87
N LEU A 37 -5.36 -4.28 -6.42
CA LEU A 37 -5.09 -3.01 -5.75
C LEU A 37 -6.29 -2.10 -5.93
N ASP A 38 -6.82 -1.59 -4.81
CA ASP A 38 -7.81 -0.52 -4.82
C ASP A 38 -7.14 0.75 -4.32
N MET A 39 -7.09 1.77 -5.17
CA MET A 39 -6.52 3.07 -4.84
C MET A 39 -7.53 3.88 -4.01
N PRO A 40 -7.06 4.85 -3.19
CA PRO A 40 -7.96 5.58 -2.28
C PRO A 40 -8.90 6.54 -2.99
N ARG A 41 -8.71 6.78 -4.28
CA ARG A 41 -9.54 7.69 -5.08
C ARG A 41 -9.97 7.04 -6.38
N GLY A 42 -11.12 7.47 -6.88
CA GLY A 42 -11.67 7.03 -8.15
C GLY A 42 -13.15 7.37 -8.22
N ASP A 43 -13.78 6.95 -9.30
CA ASP A 43 -15.20 7.22 -9.56
C ASP A 43 -16.11 6.08 -9.06
N LYS A 44 -15.55 5.09 -8.37
CA LYS A 44 -16.27 3.94 -7.82
C LYS A 44 -16.18 3.91 -6.30
N PRO A 45 -17.07 3.19 -5.61
CA PRO A 45 -16.98 3.04 -4.15
C PRO A 45 -15.66 2.47 -3.65
N TRP A 46 -14.94 1.70 -4.47
CA TRP A 46 -13.64 1.12 -4.15
C TRP A 46 -12.46 1.94 -4.70
N GLY A 47 -12.71 3.15 -5.19
CA GLY A 47 -11.70 3.99 -5.78
C GLY A 47 -11.39 3.60 -7.22
N THR A 48 -10.13 3.32 -7.50
CA THR A 48 -9.68 2.83 -8.81
C THR A 48 -9.04 1.46 -8.61
N ARG A 49 -9.51 0.47 -9.34
CA ARG A 49 -9.10 -0.93 -9.17
C ARG A 49 -8.18 -1.40 -10.28
N PHE A 50 -7.10 -2.05 -9.87
CA PHE A 50 -6.15 -2.73 -10.75
C PHE A 50 -6.18 -4.22 -10.44
N LEU A 51 -6.33 -5.06 -11.45
CA LEU A 51 -6.44 -6.50 -11.31
C LEU A 51 -5.27 -7.20 -11.98
N GLY A 52 -4.65 -8.13 -11.26
CA GLY A 52 -3.49 -8.88 -11.71
C GLY A 52 -2.18 -8.17 -11.40
N ARG A 53 -1.11 -8.96 -11.27
CA ARG A 53 0.18 -8.48 -10.79
C ARG A 53 0.76 -7.34 -11.63
N ASP A 54 0.67 -7.44 -12.95
CA ASP A 54 1.23 -6.39 -13.83
C ASP A 54 0.45 -5.09 -13.71
N ALA A 55 -0.87 -5.15 -13.66
CA ALA A 55 -1.72 -3.97 -13.47
C ALA A 55 -1.49 -3.34 -12.10
N VAL A 56 -1.35 -4.16 -11.06
CA VAL A 56 -1.04 -3.70 -9.71
C VAL A 56 0.29 -2.94 -9.68
N ARG A 57 1.33 -3.49 -10.33
CA ARG A 57 2.63 -2.82 -10.45
C ARG A 57 2.48 -1.45 -11.10
N ASN A 58 1.74 -1.36 -12.19
CA ASN A 58 1.50 -0.10 -12.88
C ASN A 58 0.76 0.90 -12.00
N GLY A 59 -0.24 0.44 -11.24
CA GLY A 59 -0.97 1.28 -10.30
C GLY A 59 -0.07 1.82 -9.18
N LEU A 60 0.77 0.98 -8.61
CA LEU A 60 1.72 1.40 -7.56
C LEU A 60 2.77 2.37 -8.10
N ALA A 61 3.23 2.16 -9.34
CA ALA A 61 4.19 3.06 -9.97
C ALA A 61 3.66 4.50 -10.08
N LEU A 62 2.35 4.67 -10.25
CA LEU A 62 1.74 6.00 -10.31
C LEU A 62 1.98 6.81 -9.05
N ARG A 63 2.05 6.15 -7.88
CA ARG A 63 2.34 6.85 -6.61
C ARG A 63 3.69 7.54 -6.66
N PHE A 64 4.70 6.84 -7.16
CA PHE A 64 6.05 7.39 -7.26
C PHE A 64 6.18 8.41 -8.38
N GLU A 65 5.39 8.28 -9.44
CA GLU A 65 5.37 9.26 -10.52
C GLU A 65 4.68 10.56 -10.10
N THR A 66 3.56 10.47 -9.39
CA THR A 66 2.79 11.65 -8.99
C THR A 66 3.37 12.36 -7.77
N THR A 67 4.05 11.62 -6.90
CA THR A 67 4.66 12.15 -5.67
C THR A 67 6.06 11.56 -5.51
N PRO A 68 7.07 12.13 -6.24
CA PRO A 68 8.40 11.51 -6.31
C PRO A 68 9.14 11.39 -4.97
N ASP A 69 8.78 12.20 -3.98
CA ASP A 69 9.37 12.19 -2.65
C ASP A 69 8.45 11.57 -1.59
N VAL A 70 7.49 10.74 -2.00
CA VAL A 70 6.53 10.16 -1.08
C VAL A 70 7.24 9.36 0.03
N HIS A 71 6.78 9.56 1.27
CA HIS A 71 7.29 8.86 2.43
C HIS A 71 6.12 8.43 3.33
N TYR A 72 6.19 7.21 3.84
CA TYR A 72 5.20 6.64 4.76
C TYR A 72 5.85 6.58 6.14
N GLY A 73 5.49 7.52 7.01
CA GLY A 73 6.04 7.65 8.35
C GLY A 73 5.07 7.25 9.45
N GLN A 74 5.55 7.21 10.68
CA GLN A 74 4.75 6.90 11.88
C GLN A 74 3.95 5.60 11.70
N ASP A 75 4.53 4.62 11.04
CA ASP A 75 3.83 3.41 10.64
C ASP A 75 3.53 2.49 11.81
N ARG A 76 2.34 1.90 11.78
CA ARG A 76 1.89 0.87 12.72
C ARG A 76 1.23 -0.25 11.94
N HIS A 77 1.40 -1.49 12.40
CA HIS A 77 0.95 -2.66 11.67
C HIS A 77 0.25 -3.65 12.57
N TRP A 78 -0.81 -4.26 12.06
CA TRP A 78 -1.58 -5.28 12.77
C TRP A 78 -1.87 -6.45 11.83
N VAL A 79 -1.96 -7.64 12.40
CA VAL A 79 -2.36 -8.83 11.65
C VAL A 79 -3.42 -9.60 12.45
N ALA A 80 -4.31 -10.24 11.72
CA ALA A 80 -5.32 -11.16 12.27
C ALA A 80 -5.55 -12.26 11.22
N GLY A 81 -5.00 -13.44 11.44
CA GLY A 81 -5.05 -14.53 10.46
C GLY A 81 -4.41 -14.12 9.14
N SER A 82 -5.19 -14.19 8.07
CA SER A 82 -4.77 -13.82 6.71
C SER A 82 -4.99 -12.34 6.38
N MET A 83 -5.39 -11.52 7.36
CA MET A 83 -5.64 -10.10 7.17
C MET A 83 -4.55 -9.27 7.85
N GLY A 84 -4.24 -8.13 7.26
CA GLY A 84 -3.30 -7.18 7.86
C GLY A 84 -3.70 -5.75 7.57
N VAL A 85 -3.25 -4.86 8.45
CA VAL A 85 -3.45 -3.42 8.29
C VAL A 85 -2.12 -2.71 8.54
N SER A 86 -1.77 -1.80 7.66
CA SER A 86 -0.68 -0.85 7.87
C SER A 86 -1.26 0.55 7.90
N GLU A 87 -1.04 1.26 9.00
CA GLU A 87 -1.43 2.67 9.17
C GLU A 87 -0.17 3.53 9.07
N TRP A 88 -0.28 4.69 8.44
CA TRP A 88 0.87 5.56 8.22
C TRP A 88 0.44 7.02 8.09
N LEU A 89 1.44 7.91 8.20
CA LEU A 89 1.33 9.31 7.78
C LEU A 89 2.10 9.44 6.47
N LEU A 90 1.37 9.71 5.38
CA LEU A 90 1.97 9.93 4.08
C LEU A 90 2.35 11.40 3.96
N THR A 91 3.59 11.66 3.58
CA THR A 91 4.08 12.99 3.26
C THR A 91 4.72 13.00 1.90
N GLY A 92 4.73 14.15 1.25
CA GLY A 92 5.37 14.32 -0.03
C GLY A 92 4.92 15.59 -0.73
N THR A 93 5.43 15.77 -1.94
CA THR A 93 5.09 16.90 -2.78
C THR A 93 4.72 16.38 -4.16
N THR A 94 3.52 16.71 -4.62
CA THR A 94 3.10 16.31 -5.96
C THR A 94 3.87 17.09 -7.03
N ARG A 95 3.83 16.61 -8.27
CA ARG A 95 4.55 17.24 -9.38
C ARG A 95 4.08 18.67 -9.66
N ASP A 96 2.82 18.99 -9.33
CA ASP A 96 2.28 20.35 -9.47
C ASP A 96 2.55 21.22 -8.23
N GLY A 97 3.38 20.75 -7.29
CA GLY A 97 3.85 21.54 -6.16
C GLY A 97 2.98 21.51 -4.91
N ASN A 98 1.92 20.69 -4.89
CA ASN A 98 1.05 20.58 -3.71
C ASN A 98 1.70 19.68 -2.66
N LYS A 99 1.74 20.15 -1.43
CA LYS A 99 2.21 19.32 -0.31
C LYS A 99 1.11 18.39 0.17
N LEU A 100 1.50 17.14 0.39
CA LEU A 100 0.63 16.12 0.98
C LEU A 100 1.10 15.83 2.41
N GLU A 101 0.12 15.78 3.32
CA GLU A 101 0.32 15.28 4.67
C GLU A 101 -1.01 14.67 5.08
N VAL A 102 -1.12 13.35 4.94
CA VAL A 102 -2.40 12.66 5.11
C VAL A 102 -2.19 11.35 5.83
N ARG A 103 -3.04 11.09 6.82
CA ARG A 103 -3.10 9.77 7.46
C ARG A 103 -3.96 8.85 6.63
N GLY A 104 -3.53 7.61 6.57
CA GLY A 104 -4.28 6.58 5.89
C GLY A 104 -3.88 5.20 6.36
N CYS A 105 -4.45 4.22 5.71
CA CYS A 105 -4.12 2.83 5.99
C CYS A 105 -4.33 1.98 4.75
N ASP A 106 -3.65 0.85 4.74
CA ASP A 106 -3.82 -0.19 3.74
C ASP A 106 -4.40 -1.43 4.42
N HIS A 107 -5.48 -1.96 3.86
CA HIS A 107 -5.98 -3.26 4.24
C HIS A 107 -5.40 -4.31 3.30
N TYR A 108 -4.73 -5.31 3.87
CA TYR A 108 -4.10 -6.38 3.11
C TYR A 108 -4.81 -7.71 3.38
N GLU A 109 -4.95 -8.50 2.33
CA GLU A 109 -5.30 -9.91 2.44
C GLU A 109 -4.14 -10.73 1.89
N PHE A 110 -3.80 -11.80 2.61
CA PHE A 110 -2.69 -12.70 2.26
C PHE A 110 -3.21 -14.06 1.85
N ARG A 111 -2.50 -14.69 0.93
CA ARG A 111 -2.69 -16.09 0.56
C ARG A 111 -1.31 -16.73 0.43
N SER A 112 -1.05 -17.74 1.28
CA SER A 112 0.24 -18.45 1.28
C SER A 112 1.45 -17.50 1.35
N GLY A 113 1.36 -16.49 2.23
CA GLY A 113 2.44 -15.54 2.47
C GLY A 113 2.57 -14.42 1.44
N LYS A 114 1.69 -14.37 0.44
CA LYS A 114 1.68 -13.32 -0.59
C LYS A 114 0.44 -12.45 -0.45
N VAL A 115 0.58 -11.18 -0.82
CA VAL A 115 -0.55 -10.25 -0.86
C VAL A 115 -1.43 -10.57 -2.06
N ILE A 116 -2.72 -10.85 -1.82
CA ILE A 116 -3.72 -11.01 -2.87
C ILE A 116 -4.61 -9.78 -3.01
N ARG A 117 -4.62 -8.89 -2.02
CA ARG A 117 -5.41 -7.67 -2.07
C ARG A 117 -4.75 -6.58 -1.23
N LYS A 118 -4.61 -5.40 -1.81
CA LYS A 118 -4.21 -4.17 -1.11
C LYS A 118 -5.29 -3.12 -1.37
N ASP A 119 -5.91 -2.64 -0.30
CA ASP A 119 -7.00 -1.67 -0.37
C ASP A 119 -6.62 -0.45 0.46
N SER A 120 -6.37 0.68 -0.20
CA SER A 120 -5.85 1.89 0.43
C SER A 120 -6.97 2.85 0.77
N TYR A 121 -6.91 3.39 1.97
CA TYR A 121 -7.85 4.41 2.48
C TYR A 121 -7.05 5.62 2.96
N TRP A 122 -7.49 6.79 2.55
CA TRP A 122 -6.89 8.06 2.99
C TRP A 122 -7.94 8.89 3.70
N LYS A 123 -7.51 9.61 4.73
CA LYS A 123 -8.37 10.69 5.23
C LYS A 123 -8.47 11.77 4.18
N ILE A 124 -9.59 12.49 4.20
CA ILE A 124 -9.79 13.67 3.36
C ILE A 124 -9.34 14.87 4.18
N VAL A 125 -8.33 15.56 3.70
CA VAL A 125 -7.84 16.78 4.35
C VAL A 125 -8.49 17.96 3.65
N ALA A 126 -9.36 18.66 4.39
CA ALA A 126 -10.04 19.85 3.86
C ALA A 126 -9.08 21.05 3.85
N PRO A 127 -9.24 21.99 2.90
CA PRO A 127 -8.44 23.21 2.85
C PRO A 127 -8.75 24.16 4.01
#